data_7a763056e43dfce58353e0367f4fb9a9
#
_entry.id   7a763056e43dfce58353e0367f4fb9a9
#
_cell.length_a   1.000
_cell.length_b   1.000
_cell.length_c   1.000
_cell.angle_alpha   90.00
_cell.angle_beta   90.00
_cell.angle_gamma   90.00
#
_symmetry.space_group_name_H-M   'P 1'
#
loop_
_entity.id
_entity.type
_entity.pdbx_description
1 polymer ?
#
loop_
_entity_poly.entity_id
_entity_poly.type
_entity_poly.pdbx_seq_one_letter_code
_entity_poly.pdbx_strand_id
1 'polypeptide(L)'
;MQVLIEKVTDRDGIGKESKKPWFMREVEGFFLNGTGERVYGRLAVMRNTASELPQVEQGKRYEVKLDLRRDFEMKMRPEVI
;
A
#
# COMPACT_ATOMS: atom_id res chain seq x y z
N MET A 1 12.29 2.45 -1.42
CA MET A 1 11.87 2.39 0.00
C MET A 1 11.17 1.08 0.24
N GLN A 2 11.45 0.43 1.35
CA GLN A 2 10.83 -0.84 1.72
C GLN A 2 9.83 -0.62 2.84
N VAL A 3 8.82 -1.47 2.90
CA VAL A 3 7.86 -1.47 4.00
C VAL A 3 7.65 -2.89 4.52
N LEU A 4 7.68 -3.01 5.85
CA LEU A 4 7.30 -4.24 6.54
C LEU A 4 5.85 -4.09 6.97
N ILE A 5 4.97 -4.91 6.43
CA ILE A 5 3.53 -4.79 6.63
C ILE A 5 3.14 -5.37 7.99
N GLU A 6 2.59 -4.54 8.86
CA GLU A 6 2.05 -4.95 10.16
C GLU A 6 0.54 -5.17 10.10
N LYS A 7 -0.18 -4.35 9.33
CA LYS A 7 -1.62 -4.41 9.25
C LYS A 7 -2.11 -4.01 7.85
N VAL A 8 -3.12 -4.70 7.38
CA VAL A 8 -3.81 -4.38 6.12
C VAL A 8 -5.29 -4.15 6.42
N THR A 9 -5.82 -3.03 5.96
CA THR A 9 -7.23 -2.68 6.12
C THR A 9 -7.83 -2.36 4.76
N ASP A 10 -8.91 -3.03 4.42
CA ASP A 10 -9.63 -2.79 3.18
C ASP A 10 -10.92 -2.03 3.46
N ARG A 11 -11.21 -1.08 2.59
CA ARG A 11 -12.46 -0.31 2.61
C ARG A 11 -12.99 -0.19 1.20
N ASP A 12 -14.29 -0.05 1.08
CA ASP A 12 -14.94 0.17 -0.19
C ASP A 12 -16.14 1.10 -0.02
N GLY A 13 -16.63 1.61 -1.12
CA GLY A 13 -17.78 2.48 -1.12
C GLY A 13 -18.17 2.89 -2.53
N ILE A 14 -19.12 3.80 -2.61
CA ILE A 14 -19.61 4.38 -3.86
C ILE A 14 -19.44 5.89 -3.78
N GLY A 15 -18.81 6.47 -4.80
CA GLY A 15 -18.63 7.91 -4.87
C GLY A 15 -19.96 8.63 -4.94
N LYS A 16 -20.09 9.72 -4.18
CA LYS A 16 -21.35 10.48 -4.12
C LYS A 16 -21.67 11.19 -5.44
N GLU A 17 -20.68 11.72 -6.11
CA GLU A 17 -20.85 12.43 -7.36
C GLU A 17 -20.71 11.53 -8.57
N SER A 18 -19.68 10.70 -8.60
CA SER A 18 -19.41 9.82 -9.73
C SER A 18 -20.33 8.61 -9.79
N LYS A 19 -20.91 8.22 -8.63
CA LYS A 19 -21.73 7.01 -8.46
C LYS A 19 -21.00 5.73 -8.86
N LYS A 20 -19.68 5.78 -8.92
CA LYS A 20 -18.82 4.65 -9.25
C LYS A 20 -18.27 4.01 -7.98
N PRO A 21 -18.08 2.69 -7.97
CA PRO A 21 -17.47 2.03 -6.83
C PRO A 21 -16.00 2.42 -6.72
N TRP A 22 -15.51 2.49 -5.49
CA TRP A 22 -14.10 2.65 -5.20
C TRP A 22 -13.67 1.62 -4.17
N PHE A 23 -12.42 1.21 -4.27
CA PHE A 23 -11.81 0.24 -3.37
C PHE A 23 -10.51 0.82 -2.85
N MET A 24 -10.30 0.71 -1.56
CA MET A 24 -9.10 1.23 -0.91
C MET A 24 -8.46 0.13 -0.08
N ARG A 25 -7.15 0.03 -0.18
CA ARG A 25 -6.33 -0.82 0.69
C ARG A 25 -5.33 0.04 1.42
N GLU A 26 -5.44 0.07 2.74
CA GLU A 26 -4.53 0.79 3.61
C GLU A 26 -3.57 -0.21 4.25
N VAL A 27 -2.29 0.11 4.21
CA VAL A 27 -1.26 -0.70 4.86
C VAL A 27 -0.57 0.13 5.92
N GLU A 28 -0.35 -0.48 7.05
CA GLU A 28 0.39 0.11 8.16
C GLU A 28 1.62 -0.74 8.43
N GLY A 29 2.72 -0.09 8.73
CA GLY A 29 3.92 -0.81 9.04
C GLY A 29 5.15 0.08 9.16
N PHE A 30 6.30 -0.56 9.16
CA PHE A 30 7.58 0.12 9.26
C PHE A 30 8.14 0.39 7.88
N PHE A 31 8.34 1.66 7.58
CA PHE A 31 8.99 2.10 6.34
C PHE A 31 10.48 2.24 6.60
N LEU A 32 11.26 1.59 5.74
CA LEU A 32 12.72 1.61 5.81
C LEU A 32 13.23 2.45 4.64
N ASN A 33 13.92 3.53 4.96
CA ASN A 33 14.58 4.32 3.92
C ASN A 33 15.98 3.76 3.60
N GLY A 34 16.63 4.35 2.60
CA GLY A 34 17.96 3.89 2.17
C GLY A 34 19.06 4.08 3.21
N THR A 35 18.84 4.85 4.27
CA THR A 35 19.80 5.08 5.36
C THR A 35 19.58 4.15 6.55
N GLY A 36 18.59 3.26 6.46
CA GLY A 36 18.28 2.31 7.51
C GLY A 36 17.36 2.82 8.62
N GLU A 37 16.86 4.03 8.50
CA GLU A 37 15.88 4.55 9.45
C GLU A 37 14.53 3.85 9.28
N ARG A 38 13.88 3.59 10.40
CA ARG A 38 12.54 3.02 10.45
C ARG A 38 11.55 4.08 10.88
N VAL A 39 10.48 4.24 10.10
CA VAL A 39 9.38 5.13 10.43
C VAL A 39 8.10 4.34 10.35
N TYR A 40 7.33 4.32 11.43
CA TYR A 40 6.00 3.71 11.41
C TYR A 40 5.03 4.66 10.71
N GLY A 41 4.30 4.14 9.73
CA GLY A 41 3.37 4.94 8.99
C GLY A 41 2.33 4.11 8.27
N ARG A 42 1.51 4.78 7.48
CA ARG A 42 0.49 4.13 6.65
C ARG A 42 0.48 4.72 5.26
N LEU A 43 0.10 3.86 4.33
CA LEU A 43 -0.14 4.24 2.93
C LEU A 43 -1.47 3.63 2.49
N ALA A 44 -2.19 4.39 1.69
CA ALA A 44 -3.44 3.93 1.12
C ALA A 44 -3.37 3.94 -0.41
N VAL A 45 -3.91 2.90 -1.01
CA VAL A 45 -4.06 2.80 -2.47
C VAL A 45 -5.54 2.72 -2.77
N MET A 46 -5.98 3.56 -3.69
CA MET A 46 -7.38 3.59 -4.14
C MET A 46 -7.46 3.20 -5.60
N ARG A 47 -8.39 2.32 -5.93
CA ARG A 47 -8.63 1.84 -7.30
C ARG A 47 -10.12 1.74 -7.58
N ASN A 48 -10.47 1.67 -8.84
CA ASN A 48 -11.85 1.53 -9.27
C ASN A 48 -12.35 0.08 -9.21
N THR A 49 -11.44 -0.88 -9.20
CA THR A 49 -11.76 -2.29 -9.08
C THR A 49 -10.88 -2.94 -8.01
N ALA A 50 -11.44 -3.90 -7.29
CA ALA A 50 -10.71 -4.60 -6.24
C ALA A 50 -9.51 -5.38 -6.78
N SER A 51 -9.60 -5.89 -8.00
CA SER A 51 -8.52 -6.67 -8.61
C SER A 51 -7.29 -5.83 -8.96
N GLU A 52 -7.43 -4.52 -9.05
CA GLU A 52 -6.31 -3.61 -9.32
C GLU A 52 -5.54 -3.23 -8.06
N LEU A 53 -6.05 -3.57 -6.88
CA LEU A 53 -5.35 -3.30 -5.63
C LEU A 53 -4.10 -4.17 -5.53
N PRO A 54 -2.98 -3.59 -5.05
CA PRO A 54 -1.77 -4.38 -4.86
C PRO A 54 -1.99 -5.48 -3.83
N GLN A 55 -1.50 -6.67 -4.12
CA GLN A 55 -1.56 -7.79 -3.20
C GLN A 55 -0.47 -7.64 -2.14
N VAL A 56 -0.87 -7.49 -0.90
CA VAL A 56 0.03 -7.37 0.23
C VAL A 56 -0.43 -8.30 1.34
N GLU A 57 0.54 -8.86 2.05
CA GLU A 57 0.28 -9.75 3.17
C GLU A 57 0.97 -9.24 4.43
N GLN A 58 0.30 -9.42 5.56
CA GLN A 58 0.85 -9.08 6.86
C GLN A 58 2.12 -9.87 7.14
N GLY A 59 3.12 -9.22 7.69
CA GLY A 59 4.39 -9.84 8.05
C GLY A 59 5.40 -9.94 6.91
N LYS A 60 5.04 -9.51 5.70
CA LYS A 60 5.95 -9.53 4.55
C LYS A 60 6.48 -8.15 4.23
N ARG A 61 7.59 -8.12 3.52
CA ARG A 61 8.23 -6.88 3.06
C ARG A 61 7.94 -6.65 1.58
N TYR A 62 7.72 -5.38 1.26
CA TYR A 62 7.48 -4.95 -0.11
C TYR A 62 8.30 -3.72 -0.42
N GLU A 63 8.60 -3.55 -1.69
CA GLU A 63 9.16 -2.30 -2.16
C GLU A 63 8.05 -1.34 -2.53
N VAL A 64 8.16 -0.10 -2.09
CA VAL A 64 7.20 0.95 -2.38
C VAL A 64 7.85 1.97 -3.28
N LYS A 65 7.21 2.26 -4.40
CA LYS A 65 7.55 3.38 -5.26
C LYS A 65 6.48 4.44 -5.11
N LEU A 66 6.91 5.65 -4.83
CA LEU A 66 6.03 6.80 -4.75
C LEU A 66 6.01 7.53 -6.09
N ASP A 67 4.82 7.67 -6.64
CA ASP A 67 4.61 8.52 -7.82
C ASP A 67 4.08 9.86 -7.33
N LEU A 68 4.79 10.92 -7.67
CA LEU A 68 4.41 12.28 -7.28
C LEU A 68 3.08 12.74 -7.88
N ARG A 69 2.61 12.08 -8.91
CA ARG A 69 1.38 12.45 -9.61
C ARG A 69 0.17 11.68 -9.17
N ARG A 70 0.37 10.50 -8.60
CA ARG A 70 -0.69 9.53 -8.33
C ARG A 70 -0.39 8.74 -7.08
N ASP A 71 -0.88 7.53 -7.08
CA ASP A 71 -0.64 6.54 -6.06
C ASP A 71 0.78 5.98 -6.11
N PHE A 72 1.08 5.16 -5.16
CA PHE A 72 2.30 4.39 -5.12
C PHE A 72 2.04 2.96 -5.61
N GLU A 73 3.07 2.30 -6.06
CA GLU A 73 3.05 0.88 -6.39
C GLU A 73 3.79 0.08 -5.33
N MET A 74 3.19 -1.01 -4.91
CA MET A 74 3.83 -1.97 -4.03
C MET A 74 4.22 -3.21 -4.81
N LYS A 75 5.49 -3.60 -4.73
CA LYS A 75 5.99 -4.81 -5.35
C LYS A 75 6.54 -5.73 -4.28
N MET A 76 6.16 -6.99 -4.35
CA MET A 76 6.70 -7.99 -3.45
C MET A 76 8.17 -8.22 -3.76
N ARG A 77 9.01 -8.25 -2.72
CA ARG A 77 10.40 -8.64 -2.84
C ARG A 77 10.62 -9.95 -2.11
N PRO A 78 11.38 -10.88 -2.68
CA PRO A 78 11.83 -12.02 -1.92
C PRO A 78 12.70 -11.53 -0.75
N GLU A 79 12.44 -12.08 0.43
CA GLU A 79 13.28 -11.78 1.57
C GLU A 79 14.65 -12.38 1.34
N VAL A 80 15.65 -11.52 1.28
CA VAL A 80 17.03 -11.93 1.36
C VAL A 80 17.47 -11.65 2.79
N ILE A 81 17.49 -12.70 3.55
CA ILE A 81 17.99 -12.62 4.90
C ILE A 81 19.47 -12.97 4.89
#